data_4d1a8191101ecec89b17a233ae9beb83
#
_entry.id   4d1a8191101ecec89b17a233ae9beb83
#
_cell.length_a   1.000
_cell.length_b   1.000
_cell.length_c   1.000
_cell.angle_alpha   90.00
_cell.angle_beta   90.00
_cell.angle_gamma   90.00
#
_symmetry.space_group_name_H-M   'P 1'
#
loop_
_entity.id
_entity.type
_entity.pdbx_description
1 polymer ?
#
loop_
_entity_poly.entity_id
_entity_poly.type
_entity_poly.pdbx_seq_one_letter_code
_entity_poly.pdbx_strand_id
1 'polypeptide(L)'
;MKRRALIAGAGALPLVSVIRPASAHLREMRMVESGGKSGESIDVGYAAPFTAKTGIKLVRESPGNLGKLQAMIASGRITAASFELGSGTMVQARKLGLIEKLDWAAINPMPMFPEAKNEHGFGYQYFSTIMAWRKAAKAQANWVDFFNTKDFPGKRAIPDYPAYTIAFALLADGVPMDKLFPLDVDRALKKLLSIRRDISVLWKAGAQAPQLLKDGEVQYAIAWSGRVVEEPDLAYSFSGGMADLSFICTVKGAPKAEQEAMNKLYYEMSVPENQAKAAGVIAYTGPSPALDPLLPKDKLGMFPTAKANKDVQWVQNAEWWAENGESANKKWEEFKLSL
;
A
#
# COMPACT_ATOMS: atom_id res chain seq x y z
N MET A 1 52.42 76.21 36.57
CA MET A 1 52.98 74.93 36.15
C MET A 1 51.84 73.92 36.07
N LYS A 2 51.37 73.61 34.88
CA LYS A 2 50.20 72.73 34.63
C LYS A 2 50.70 71.34 34.23
N ARG A 3 50.35 70.30 35.02
CA ARG A 3 50.62 68.89 34.68
C ARG A 3 49.47 68.37 33.84
N ARG A 4 49.80 67.95 32.65
CA ARG A 4 48.83 67.18 31.76
C ARG A 4 48.93 65.70 32.09
N ALA A 5 47.82 65.09 32.43
CA ALA A 5 47.67 63.66 32.58
C ALA A 5 47.27 63.04 31.21
N LEU A 6 48.00 62.04 30.74
CA LEU A 6 47.68 61.25 29.60
C LEU A 6 46.71 60.15 30.05
N ILE A 7 45.54 60.12 29.44
CA ILE A 7 44.58 59.01 29.58
C ILE A 7 44.85 58.02 28.44
N ALA A 8 45.33 56.83 28.77
CA ALA A 8 45.41 55.68 27.81
C ALA A 8 44.04 55.05 27.63
N GLY A 9 43.49 55.22 26.47
CA GLY A 9 42.22 54.52 26.08
C GLY A 9 42.50 53.09 25.73
N ALA A 10 42.00 52.15 26.54
CA ALA A 10 41.92 50.71 26.19
C ALA A 10 40.76 50.46 25.20
N GLY A 11 41.10 50.20 23.96
CA GLY A 11 40.13 49.84 22.93
C GLY A 11 39.54 48.42 23.21
N ALA A 12 38.27 48.33 23.62
CA ALA A 12 37.53 47.13 23.69
C ALA A 12 37.11 46.72 22.25
N LEU A 13 37.69 45.64 21.73
CA LEU A 13 37.22 45.00 20.50
C LEU A 13 35.85 44.34 20.77
N PRO A 14 34.83 44.60 19.94
CA PRO A 14 33.58 43.90 20.10
C PRO A 14 33.76 42.43 19.72
N LEU A 15 33.54 41.51 20.67
CA LEU A 15 33.34 40.09 20.40
C LEU A 15 32.05 39.95 19.58
N VAL A 16 32.19 39.83 18.26
CA VAL A 16 31.07 39.40 17.39
C VAL A 16 30.83 37.91 17.67
N SER A 17 29.90 37.66 18.57
CA SER A 17 29.35 36.31 18.74
C SER A 17 28.64 35.90 17.45
N VAL A 18 29.28 35.08 16.63
CA VAL A 18 28.64 34.43 15.50
C VAL A 18 27.61 33.45 16.10
N ILE A 19 26.37 33.95 16.24
CA ILE A 19 25.22 33.08 16.54
C ILE A 19 25.06 32.20 15.30
N ARG A 20 25.63 30.99 15.32
CA ARG A 20 25.25 29.93 14.38
C ARG A 20 23.78 29.68 14.63
N PRO A 21 22.93 29.77 13.60
CA PRO A 21 21.54 29.33 13.77
C PRO A 21 21.60 27.88 14.24
N ALA A 22 21.06 27.61 15.43
CA ALA A 22 20.85 26.25 15.87
C ALA A 22 20.01 25.57 14.77
N SER A 23 20.59 24.61 14.10
CA SER A 23 19.84 23.76 13.15
C SER A 23 18.63 23.25 13.94
N ALA A 24 17.44 23.75 13.60
CA ALA A 24 16.23 23.29 14.25
C ALA A 24 16.12 21.79 13.96
N HIS A 25 16.46 20.97 14.97
CA HIS A 25 16.33 19.53 14.84
C HIS A 25 14.87 19.20 14.53
N LEU A 26 14.64 18.49 13.42
CA LEU A 26 13.33 17.97 13.07
C LEU A 26 12.84 17.09 14.21
N ARG A 27 11.72 17.47 14.85
CA ARG A 27 11.12 16.73 15.98
C ARG A 27 9.95 15.88 15.58
N GLU A 28 9.29 16.23 14.49
CA GLU A 28 8.08 15.59 14.00
C GLU A 28 8.11 15.58 12.47
N MET A 29 7.64 14.47 11.88
CA MET A 29 7.42 14.31 10.47
C MET A 29 6.02 13.73 10.24
N ARG A 30 5.30 14.21 9.23
CA ARG A 30 3.94 13.78 8.93
C ARG A 30 3.90 12.86 7.72
N MET A 31 3.04 11.84 7.83
CA MET A 31 2.71 10.88 6.78
C MET A 31 1.19 10.81 6.61
N VAL A 32 0.72 10.81 5.38
CA VAL A 32 -0.69 10.53 5.06
C VAL A 32 -0.80 9.10 4.56
N GLU A 33 -1.72 8.32 5.13
CA GLU A 33 -1.85 6.89 4.89
C GLU A 33 -3.32 6.44 4.81
N SER A 34 -3.57 5.15 4.60
CA SER A 34 -4.91 4.60 4.34
C SER A 34 -5.79 4.41 5.59
N GLY A 35 -5.20 4.39 6.78
CA GLY A 35 -5.91 4.23 8.05
C GLY A 35 -6.14 2.77 8.49
N GLY A 36 -6.84 2.64 9.63
CA GLY A 36 -7.19 1.37 10.23
C GLY A 36 -5.98 0.51 10.60
N LYS A 37 -6.13 -0.82 10.59
CA LYS A 37 -5.05 -1.76 10.95
C LYS A 37 -3.78 -1.62 10.08
N SER A 38 -3.90 -1.18 8.82
CA SER A 38 -2.73 -0.90 7.99
C SER A 38 -1.91 0.26 8.56
N GLY A 39 -2.58 1.35 8.96
CA GLY A 39 -1.91 2.45 9.64
C GLY A 39 -1.33 2.04 11.01
N GLU A 40 -2.07 1.26 11.82
CA GLU A 40 -1.56 0.73 13.09
C GLU A 40 -0.30 -0.13 12.91
N SER A 41 -0.22 -0.89 11.80
CA SER A 41 0.97 -1.67 11.48
C SER A 41 2.19 -0.80 11.20
N ILE A 42 1.99 0.41 10.65
CA ILE A 42 3.07 1.40 10.47
C ILE A 42 3.61 1.87 11.84
N ASP A 43 2.72 2.13 12.80
CA ASP A 43 3.15 2.55 14.15
C ASP A 43 3.99 1.48 14.83
N VAL A 44 3.51 0.25 14.85
CA VAL A 44 4.14 -0.87 15.57
C VAL A 44 5.42 -1.33 14.88
N GLY A 45 5.37 -1.47 13.55
CA GLY A 45 6.48 -2.01 12.78
C GLY A 45 7.58 -1.00 12.51
N TYR A 46 7.24 0.24 12.18
CA TYR A 46 8.18 1.16 11.56
C TYR A 46 8.36 2.47 12.32
N ALA A 47 7.29 3.13 12.76
CA ALA A 47 7.36 4.41 13.45
C ALA A 47 8.05 4.30 14.82
N ALA A 48 7.78 3.25 15.57
CA ALA A 48 8.39 3.04 16.88
C ALA A 48 9.91 2.88 16.81
N PRO A 49 10.48 1.95 15.99
CA PRO A 49 11.93 1.84 15.85
C PRO A 49 12.58 3.07 15.20
N PHE A 50 11.92 3.72 14.23
CA PHE A 50 12.37 4.97 13.65
C PHE A 50 12.50 6.08 14.71
N THR A 51 11.46 6.28 15.52
CA THR A 51 11.47 7.29 16.59
C THR A 51 12.54 7.00 17.64
N ALA A 52 12.69 5.72 18.04
CA ALA A 52 13.70 5.31 19.00
C ALA A 52 15.14 5.61 18.55
N LYS A 53 15.42 5.47 17.23
CA LYS A 53 16.75 5.70 16.66
C LYS A 53 17.04 7.17 16.31
N THR A 54 16.00 7.93 15.95
CA THR A 54 16.19 9.30 15.42
C THR A 54 15.73 10.40 16.35
N GLY A 55 14.88 10.11 17.34
CA GLY A 55 14.16 11.08 18.15
C GLY A 55 13.06 11.83 17.39
N ILE A 56 12.81 11.50 16.12
CA ILE A 56 11.80 12.14 15.29
C ILE A 56 10.49 11.36 15.44
N LYS A 57 9.41 12.05 15.82
CA LYS A 57 8.07 11.45 15.91
C LYS A 57 7.46 11.36 14.52
N LEU A 58 6.97 10.19 14.11
CA LEU A 58 6.11 10.05 12.95
C LEU A 58 4.65 10.28 13.36
N VAL A 59 4.01 11.28 12.75
CA VAL A 59 2.59 11.58 12.94
C VAL A 59 1.83 11.16 11.69
N ARG A 60 0.87 10.25 11.88
CA ARG A 60 0.04 9.73 10.77
C ARG A 60 -1.27 10.51 10.66
N GLU A 61 -1.72 10.68 9.42
CA GLU A 61 -3.00 11.27 9.06
C GLU A 61 -3.70 10.37 8.04
N SER A 62 -5.00 10.13 8.20
CA SER A 62 -5.80 9.31 7.28
C SER A 62 -7.20 9.89 7.09
N PRO A 63 -7.89 9.58 5.99
CA PRO A 63 -7.38 8.82 4.86
C PRO A 63 -6.55 9.67 3.90
N GLY A 64 -5.64 8.98 3.15
CA GLY A 64 -4.91 9.54 2.02
C GLY A 64 -5.56 9.18 0.69
N ASN A 65 -5.47 10.09 -0.30
CA ASN A 65 -5.81 9.81 -1.69
C ASN A 65 -5.08 10.78 -2.63
N LEU A 66 -5.12 10.49 -3.93
CA LEU A 66 -4.44 11.31 -4.95
C LEU A 66 -4.93 12.76 -4.98
N GLY A 67 -6.23 12.99 -4.83
CA GLY A 67 -6.82 14.35 -4.83
C GLY A 67 -6.30 15.21 -3.67
N LYS A 68 -6.15 14.61 -2.48
CA LYS A 68 -5.56 15.29 -1.31
C LYS A 68 -4.09 15.65 -1.56
N LEU A 69 -3.31 14.75 -2.17
CA LEU A 69 -1.92 15.01 -2.55
C LEU A 69 -1.83 16.14 -3.58
N GLN A 70 -2.67 16.12 -4.62
CA GLN A 70 -2.74 17.17 -5.64
C GLN A 70 -3.09 18.53 -5.02
N ALA A 71 -4.12 18.60 -4.17
CA ALA A 71 -4.54 19.82 -3.50
C ALA A 71 -3.44 20.40 -2.60
N MET A 72 -2.73 19.55 -1.85
CA MET A 72 -1.62 19.95 -1.00
C MET A 72 -0.50 20.62 -1.82
N ILE A 73 -0.08 19.99 -2.92
CA ILE A 73 0.97 20.53 -3.79
C ILE A 73 0.52 21.80 -4.49
N ALA A 74 -0.70 21.84 -5.03
CA ALA A 74 -1.28 23.00 -5.71
C ALA A 74 -1.39 24.21 -4.77
N SER A 75 -1.62 23.99 -3.47
CA SER A 75 -1.65 25.06 -2.47
C SER A 75 -0.28 25.68 -2.16
N GLY A 76 0.82 25.05 -2.60
CA GLY A 76 2.21 25.41 -2.24
C GLY A 76 2.58 25.15 -0.78
N ARG A 77 1.67 24.54 0.00
CA ARG A 77 1.88 24.24 1.42
C ARG A 77 2.00 22.74 1.64
N ILE A 78 3.22 22.25 1.73
CA ILE A 78 3.50 20.85 2.01
C ILE A 78 3.34 20.58 3.51
N THR A 79 2.30 19.85 3.89
CA THR A 79 1.94 19.56 5.29
C THR A 79 2.28 18.15 5.72
N ALA A 80 2.72 17.29 4.78
CA ALA A 80 3.17 15.93 5.04
C ALA A 80 4.37 15.59 4.15
N ALA A 81 5.37 14.91 4.70
CA ALA A 81 6.57 14.50 3.98
C ALA A 81 6.31 13.35 3.00
N SER A 82 5.31 12.53 3.31
CA SER A 82 5.04 11.32 2.53
C SER A 82 3.55 10.96 2.46
N PHE A 83 3.21 10.23 1.40
CA PHE A 83 1.90 9.62 1.18
C PHE A 83 2.03 8.12 0.92
N GLU A 84 1.12 7.37 1.52
CA GLU A 84 0.85 6.00 1.10
C GLU A 84 -0.04 6.00 -0.14
N LEU A 85 0.39 5.28 -1.17
CA LEU A 85 -0.32 5.14 -2.44
C LEU A 85 -0.30 3.67 -2.87
N GLY A 86 -1.41 3.15 -3.35
CA GLY A 86 -1.43 1.87 -4.06
C GLY A 86 -0.64 1.97 -5.38
N SER A 87 -0.23 0.83 -5.94
CA SER A 87 0.67 0.76 -7.09
C SER A 87 0.22 1.61 -8.28
N GLY A 88 -1.02 1.50 -8.71
CA GLY A 88 -1.58 2.31 -9.81
C GLY A 88 -1.63 3.80 -9.51
N THR A 89 -1.98 4.18 -8.27
CA THR A 89 -2.04 5.58 -7.84
C THR A 89 -0.64 6.19 -7.73
N MET A 90 0.36 5.41 -7.30
CA MET A 90 1.76 5.83 -7.28
C MET A 90 2.26 6.16 -8.69
N VAL A 91 1.95 5.32 -9.68
CA VAL A 91 2.29 5.60 -11.08
C VAL A 91 1.62 6.87 -11.60
N GLN A 92 0.36 7.10 -11.26
CA GLN A 92 -0.33 8.36 -11.60
C GLN A 92 0.33 9.57 -10.93
N ALA A 93 0.64 9.48 -9.63
CA ALA A 93 1.32 10.55 -8.89
C ALA A 93 2.70 10.88 -9.49
N ARG A 94 3.44 9.86 -9.92
CA ARG A 94 4.72 10.02 -10.64
C ARG A 94 4.52 10.75 -11.98
N LYS A 95 3.57 10.32 -12.81
CA LYS A 95 3.27 10.96 -14.11
C LYS A 95 2.87 12.44 -13.95
N LEU A 96 2.20 12.77 -12.86
CA LEU A 96 1.80 14.13 -12.51
C LEU A 96 2.91 14.95 -11.81
N GLY A 97 4.08 14.37 -11.54
CA GLY A 97 5.19 15.05 -10.88
C GLY A 97 4.94 15.40 -9.41
N LEU A 98 4.10 14.63 -8.71
CA LEU A 98 3.67 14.90 -7.34
C LEU A 98 4.57 14.29 -6.26
N ILE A 99 5.46 13.38 -6.65
CA ILE A 99 6.34 12.63 -5.75
C ILE A 99 7.78 12.69 -6.22
N GLU A 100 8.72 12.64 -5.27
CA GLU A 100 10.16 12.70 -5.54
C GLU A 100 10.71 11.34 -5.98
N LYS A 101 11.84 11.38 -6.67
CA LYS A 101 12.68 10.20 -6.83
C LYS A 101 13.32 9.82 -5.50
N LEU A 102 13.38 8.53 -5.22
CA LEU A 102 14.04 8.02 -4.03
C LEU A 102 15.55 7.92 -4.23
N ASP A 103 16.31 8.37 -3.26
CA ASP A 103 17.75 8.15 -3.18
C ASP A 103 18.04 6.79 -2.56
N TRP A 104 18.03 5.75 -3.40
CA TRP A 104 18.27 4.37 -2.97
C TRP A 104 19.66 4.16 -2.34
N ALA A 105 20.64 4.97 -2.69
CA ALA A 105 21.97 4.92 -2.08
C ALA A 105 21.94 5.47 -0.65
N ALA A 106 21.23 6.59 -0.42
CA ALA A 106 21.05 7.15 0.90
C ALA A 106 20.14 6.30 1.81
N ILE A 107 19.13 5.62 1.24
CA ILE A 107 18.25 4.69 1.97
C ILE A 107 19.06 3.46 2.41
N ASN A 108 19.91 2.91 1.53
CA ASN A 108 20.71 1.70 1.74
C ASN A 108 19.92 0.56 2.43
N PRO A 109 18.78 0.10 1.83
CA PRO A 109 17.86 -0.81 2.49
C PRO A 109 18.45 -2.22 2.63
N MET A 110 17.92 -2.99 3.58
CA MET A 110 18.10 -4.44 3.62
C MET A 110 17.57 -5.08 2.31
N PRO A 111 17.96 -6.34 1.98
CA PRO A 111 17.48 -7.02 0.77
C PRO A 111 15.95 -7.01 0.67
N MET A 112 15.45 -6.64 -0.51
CA MET A 112 14.03 -6.51 -0.83
C MET A 112 13.71 -7.22 -2.14
N PHE A 113 12.47 -7.66 -2.31
CA PHE A 113 11.97 -8.10 -3.62
C PHE A 113 12.10 -6.97 -4.64
N PRO A 114 12.53 -7.27 -5.90
CA PRO A 114 12.82 -6.25 -6.91
C PRO A 114 11.63 -5.33 -7.21
N GLU A 115 10.40 -5.85 -7.26
CA GLU A 115 9.18 -5.12 -7.54
C GLU A 115 8.81 -4.08 -6.47
N ALA A 116 9.35 -4.21 -5.25
CA ALA A 116 9.17 -3.24 -4.17
C ALA A 116 10.14 -2.04 -4.27
N LYS A 117 11.17 -2.13 -5.13
CA LYS A 117 12.11 -1.04 -5.39
C LYS A 117 11.65 -0.23 -6.62
N ASN A 118 10.84 0.80 -6.40
CA ASN A 118 10.44 1.70 -7.46
C ASN A 118 11.22 3.02 -7.38
N GLU A 119 11.49 3.65 -8.53
CA GLU A 119 12.22 4.92 -8.59
C GLU A 119 11.58 6.03 -7.72
N HIS A 120 10.24 6.02 -7.55
CA HIS A 120 9.48 7.06 -6.87
C HIS A 120 8.69 6.58 -5.64
N GLY A 121 8.83 5.31 -5.27
CA GLY A 121 8.09 4.75 -4.14
C GLY A 121 8.81 3.57 -3.50
N PHE A 122 8.74 3.50 -2.19
CA PHE A 122 9.19 2.38 -1.40
C PHE A 122 8.01 1.43 -1.17
N GLY A 123 8.01 0.28 -1.84
CA GLY A 123 7.01 -0.76 -1.62
C GLY A 123 7.18 -1.36 -0.23
N TYR A 124 6.29 -1.02 0.69
CA TYR A 124 6.45 -1.36 2.10
C TYR A 124 5.54 -2.49 2.56
N GLN A 125 4.43 -2.71 1.84
CA GLN A 125 3.41 -3.66 2.27
C GLN A 125 2.78 -4.37 1.08
N TYR A 126 2.88 -5.70 1.07
CA TYR A 126 2.14 -6.58 0.17
C TYR A 126 0.79 -6.92 0.76
N PHE A 127 -0.22 -6.88 -0.09
CA PHE A 127 -1.53 -7.46 0.15
C PHE A 127 -1.97 -8.26 -1.08
N SER A 128 -2.96 -9.12 -0.92
CA SER A 128 -3.49 -9.87 -2.05
C SER A 128 -4.99 -9.66 -2.18
N THR A 129 -5.47 -9.70 -3.42
CA THR A 129 -6.89 -9.87 -3.74
C THR A 129 -7.11 -11.34 -4.10
N ILE A 130 -7.97 -12.01 -3.36
CA ILE A 130 -8.12 -13.47 -3.37
C ILE A 130 -9.57 -13.90 -3.37
N MET A 131 -9.80 -15.18 -3.64
CA MET A 131 -11.10 -15.82 -3.39
C MET A 131 -11.27 -16.03 -1.89
N ALA A 132 -12.48 -15.75 -1.40
CA ALA A 132 -12.90 -16.09 -0.04
C ALA A 132 -14.34 -16.60 -0.05
N TRP A 133 -14.66 -17.49 0.89
CA TRP A 133 -16.00 -18.06 1.00
C TRP A 133 -16.32 -18.47 2.45
N ARG A 134 -17.60 -18.65 2.72
CA ARG A 134 -18.03 -19.21 4.00
C ARG A 134 -17.59 -20.68 4.08
N LYS A 135 -17.08 -21.14 5.21
CA LYS A 135 -16.73 -22.56 5.40
C LYS A 135 -17.89 -23.52 5.17
N ALA A 136 -19.14 -23.05 5.38
CA ALA A 136 -20.35 -23.82 5.10
C ALA A 136 -20.67 -23.94 3.59
N ALA A 137 -20.07 -23.10 2.73
CA ALA A 137 -20.22 -23.19 1.29
C ALA A 137 -19.23 -24.21 0.70
N LYS A 138 -19.49 -24.66 -0.53
CA LYS A 138 -18.58 -25.56 -1.24
C LYS A 138 -17.24 -24.86 -1.50
N ALA A 139 -16.14 -25.51 -1.14
CA ALA A 139 -14.79 -24.98 -1.33
C ALA A 139 -14.46 -24.81 -2.82
N GLN A 140 -13.84 -23.68 -3.15
CA GLN A 140 -13.39 -23.34 -4.50
C GLN A 140 -11.89 -23.58 -4.66
N ALA A 141 -11.47 -24.19 -5.77
CA ALA A 141 -10.07 -24.44 -6.06
C ALA A 141 -9.42 -23.33 -6.91
N ASN A 142 -10.21 -22.68 -7.76
CA ASN A 142 -9.73 -21.71 -8.75
C ASN A 142 -10.83 -20.75 -9.18
N TRP A 143 -10.51 -19.80 -10.05
CA TRP A 143 -11.47 -18.80 -10.55
C TRP A 143 -12.55 -19.38 -11.44
N VAL A 144 -12.34 -20.54 -12.10
CA VAL A 144 -13.39 -21.22 -12.86
C VAL A 144 -14.53 -21.61 -11.93
N ASP A 145 -14.20 -22.11 -10.72
CA ASP A 145 -15.20 -22.46 -9.71
C ASP A 145 -15.99 -21.22 -9.24
N PHE A 146 -15.31 -20.08 -9.06
CA PHE A 146 -15.98 -18.84 -8.67
C PHE A 146 -17.03 -18.39 -9.69
N PHE A 147 -16.79 -18.64 -10.99
CA PHE A 147 -17.70 -18.30 -12.07
C PHE A 147 -18.68 -19.43 -12.43
N ASN A 148 -18.55 -20.61 -11.84
CA ASN A 148 -19.47 -21.74 -12.04
C ASN A 148 -20.60 -21.72 -11.01
N THR A 149 -21.63 -20.90 -11.26
CA THR A 149 -22.75 -20.72 -10.32
C THR A 149 -23.67 -21.94 -10.23
N LYS A 150 -23.57 -22.87 -11.16
CA LYS A 150 -24.34 -24.13 -11.15
C LYS A 150 -23.81 -25.08 -10.09
N ASP A 151 -22.50 -25.35 -10.09
CA ASP A 151 -21.88 -26.32 -9.19
C ASP A 151 -21.46 -25.68 -7.84
N PHE A 152 -21.37 -24.36 -7.81
CA PHE A 152 -21.08 -23.52 -6.64
C PHE A 152 -22.21 -22.50 -6.45
N PRO A 153 -23.41 -22.94 -6.02
CA PRO A 153 -24.58 -22.06 -5.89
C PRO A 153 -24.40 -21.06 -4.76
N GLY A 154 -25.02 -19.88 -4.91
CA GLY A 154 -25.04 -18.80 -3.90
C GLY A 154 -24.63 -17.45 -4.49
N LYS A 155 -24.79 -16.40 -3.69
CA LYS A 155 -24.48 -15.01 -4.09
C LYS A 155 -23.00 -14.71 -3.96
N ARG A 156 -22.54 -13.73 -4.78
CA ARG A 156 -21.16 -13.27 -4.85
C ARG A 156 -21.10 -11.78 -4.50
N ALA A 157 -20.05 -11.40 -3.73
CA ALA A 157 -19.63 -10.03 -3.57
C ALA A 157 -18.29 -9.81 -4.30
N ILE A 158 -18.20 -8.74 -5.08
CA ILE A 158 -16.97 -8.38 -5.79
C ILE A 158 -16.63 -6.91 -5.50
N PRO A 159 -15.35 -6.48 -5.61
CA PRO A 159 -15.01 -5.07 -5.40
C PRO A 159 -15.57 -4.18 -6.51
N ASP A 160 -16.06 -2.98 -6.15
CA ASP A 160 -16.41 -1.92 -7.11
C ASP A 160 -15.15 -1.20 -7.63
N TYR A 161 -14.16 -2.02 -8.00
CA TYR A 161 -12.87 -1.58 -8.53
C TYR A 161 -12.46 -2.52 -9.66
N PRO A 162 -12.50 -2.09 -10.94
CA PRO A 162 -12.14 -2.96 -12.05
C PRO A 162 -10.71 -3.50 -11.94
N ALA A 163 -9.78 -2.71 -11.36
CA ALA A 163 -8.40 -3.12 -11.13
C ALA A 163 -8.25 -4.35 -10.21
N TYR A 164 -9.25 -4.63 -9.37
CA TYR A 164 -9.28 -5.76 -8.45
C TYR A 164 -10.33 -6.81 -8.83
N THR A 165 -10.86 -6.76 -10.07
CA THR A 165 -11.95 -7.63 -10.48
C THR A 165 -11.77 -8.24 -11.86
N ILE A 166 -11.47 -7.45 -12.88
CA ILE A 166 -11.59 -7.90 -14.28
C ILE A 166 -10.55 -8.96 -14.68
N ALA A 167 -9.36 -8.94 -14.12
CA ALA A 167 -8.34 -9.95 -14.41
C ALA A 167 -8.77 -11.37 -13.95
N PHE A 168 -9.52 -11.49 -12.87
CA PHE A 168 -10.04 -12.75 -12.38
C PHE A 168 -11.08 -13.37 -13.31
N ALA A 169 -11.84 -12.53 -14.02
CA ALA A 169 -12.76 -13.01 -15.05
C ALA A 169 -12.00 -13.60 -16.25
N LEU A 170 -10.85 -13.03 -16.62
CA LEU A 170 -9.99 -13.59 -17.67
C LEU A 170 -9.37 -14.92 -17.25
N LEU A 171 -8.91 -15.06 -16.00
CA LEU A 171 -8.44 -16.34 -15.47
C LEU A 171 -9.55 -17.40 -15.52
N ALA A 172 -10.77 -17.04 -15.13
CA ALA A 172 -11.93 -17.93 -15.21
C ALA A 172 -12.32 -18.27 -16.65
N ASP A 173 -11.94 -17.46 -17.63
CA ASP A 173 -12.16 -17.68 -19.05
C ASP A 173 -10.96 -18.33 -19.75
N GLY A 174 -10.02 -18.88 -18.96
CA GLY A 174 -8.91 -19.71 -19.42
C GLY A 174 -7.66 -18.93 -19.87
N VAL A 175 -7.57 -17.63 -19.60
CA VAL A 175 -6.34 -16.87 -19.86
C VAL A 175 -5.29 -17.24 -18.81
N PRO A 176 -4.08 -17.70 -19.19
CA PRO A 176 -3.01 -17.99 -18.25
C PRO A 176 -2.55 -16.75 -17.48
N MET A 177 -2.09 -16.91 -16.23
CA MET A 177 -1.63 -15.78 -15.39
C MET A 177 -0.50 -14.96 -16.04
N ASP A 178 0.44 -15.60 -16.72
CA ASP A 178 1.56 -14.98 -17.41
C ASP A 178 1.17 -14.25 -18.71
N LYS A 179 -0.11 -14.40 -19.16
CA LYS A 179 -0.66 -13.79 -20.38
C LYS A 179 -1.82 -12.84 -20.10
N LEU A 180 -2.03 -12.45 -18.84
CA LEU A 180 -3.12 -11.55 -18.47
C LEU A 180 -3.00 -10.17 -19.10
N PHE A 181 -1.79 -9.63 -19.19
CA PHE A 181 -1.57 -8.29 -19.73
C PHE A 181 -1.03 -8.32 -21.18
N PRO A 182 -1.52 -7.42 -22.05
CA PRO A 182 -2.55 -6.40 -21.79
C PRO A 182 -3.94 -7.03 -21.54
N LEU A 183 -4.70 -6.47 -20.58
CA LEU A 183 -6.04 -7.01 -20.25
C LEU A 183 -7.03 -6.81 -21.40
N ASP A 184 -7.71 -7.88 -21.80
CA ASP A 184 -8.90 -7.81 -22.65
C ASP A 184 -10.13 -7.46 -21.79
N VAL A 185 -10.36 -6.16 -21.62
CA VAL A 185 -11.43 -5.65 -20.74
C VAL A 185 -12.81 -6.11 -21.21
N ASP A 186 -13.06 -6.11 -22.52
CA ASP A 186 -14.37 -6.46 -23.08
C ASP A 186 -14.68 -7.96 -22.85
N ARG A 187 -13.71 -8.82 -23.07
CA ARG A 187 -13.79 -10.25 -22.76
C ARG A 187 -14.04 -10.50 -21.27
N ALA A 188 -13.33 -9.78 -20.41
CA ALA A 188 -13.50 -9.88 -18.95
C ALA A 188 -14.90 -9.47 -18.50
N LEU A 189 -15.42 -8.35 -18.99
CA LEU A 189 -16.77 -7.86 -18.67
C LEU A 189 -17.86 -8.80 -19.21
N LYS A 190 -17.68 -9.35 -20.42
CA LYS A 190 -18.55 -10.41 -20.95
C LYS A 190 -18.59 -11.64 -20.05
N LYS A 191 -17.45 -12.05 -19.51
CA LYS A 191 -17.38 -13.17 -18.55
C LYS A 191 -18.09 -12.82 -17.25
N LEU A 192 -17.92 -11.62 -16.70
CA LEU A 192 -18.66 -11.15 -15.51
C LEU A 192 -20.17 -11.13 -15.74
N LEU A 193 -20.65 -10.73 -16.92
CA LEU A 193 -22.06 -10.76 -17.28
C LEU A 193 -22.66 -12.16 -17.23
N SER A 194 -21.87 -13.22 -17.44
CA SER A 194 -22.35 -14.60 -17.36
C SER A 194 -22.86 -15.00 -15.97
N ILE A 195 -22.40 -14.30 -14.91
CA ILE A 195 -22.82 -14.54 -13.52
C ILE A 195 -23.56 -13.33 -12.92
N ARG A 196 -24.00 -12.36 -13.73
CA ARG A 196 -24.59 -11.10 -13.23
C ARG A 196 -25.73 -11.28 -12.22
N ARG A 197 -26.57 -12.33 -12.38
CA ARG A 197 -27.68 -12.61 -11.46
C ARG A 197 -27.24 -13.09 -10.07
N ASP A 198 -25.99 -13.53 -9.96
CA ASP A 198 -25.40 -14.04 -8.73
C ASP A 198 -24.47 -13.01 -8.08
N ILE A 199 -24.08 -11.94 -8.77
CA ILE A 199 -23.41 -10.79 -8.19
C ILE A 199 -24.45 -9.95 -7.46
N SER A 200 -24.45 -9.99 -6.12
CA SER A 200 -25.42 -9.24 -5.32
C SER A 200 -24.87 -7.95 -4.73
N VAL A 201 -23.55 -7.86 -4.55
CA VAL A 201 -22.91 -6.68 -3.92
C VAL A 201 -21.62 -6.30 -4.66
N LEU A 202 -21.52 -5.03 -5.01
CA LEU A 202 -20.27 -4.37 -5.38
C LEU A 202 -19.76 -3.61 -4.14
N TRP A 203 -18.80 -4.17 -3.44
CA TRP A 203 -18.31 -3.55 -2.21
C TRP A 203 -17.26 -2.46 -2.48
N LYS A 204 -17.27 -1.41 -1.63
CA LYS A 204 -16.41 -0.23 -1.75
C LYS A 204 -15.41 -0.08 -0.61
N ALA A 205 -15.58 -0.81 0.47
CA ALA A 205 -14.67 -0.82 1.61
C ALA A 205 -14.25 -2.25 1.94
N GLY A 206 -12.96 -2.47 2.21
CA GLY A 206 -12.40 -3.81 2.41
C GLY A 206 -13.04 -4.61 3.55
N ALA A 207 -13.64 -3.93 4.55
CA ALA A 207 -14.35 -4.59 5.64
C ALA A 207 -15.74 -5.16 5.22
N GLN A 208 -16.29 -4.73 4.09
CA GLN A 208 -17.61 -5.19 3.64
C GLN A 208 -17.61 -6.66 3.21
N ALA A 209 -16.58 -7.09 2.45
CA ALA A 209 -16.54 -8.47 1.95
C ALA A 209 -16.57 -9.53 3.07
N PRO A 210 -15.72 -9.49 4.12
CA PRO A 210 -15.82 -10.45 5.23
C PRO A 210 -17.13 -10.32 6.00
N GLN A 211 -17.68 -9.13 6.16
CA GLN A 211 -18.96 -8.96 6.86
C GLN A 211 -20.10 -9.63 6.10
N LEU A 212 -20.23 -9.38 4.79
CA LEU A 212 -21.24 -10.02 3.93
C LEU A 212 -21.15 -11.55 3.94
N LEU A 213 -19.92 -12.09 3.97
CA LEU A 213 -19.70 -13.52 4.12
C LEU A 213 -20.15 -14.05 5.48
N LYS A 214 -19.80 -13.37 6.58
CA LYS A 214 -20.19 -13.79 7.96
C LYS A 214 -21.69 -13.73 8.16
N ASP A 215 -22.35 -12.68 7.69
CA ASP A 215 -23.80 -12.50 7.80
C ASP A 215 -24.59 -13.48 6.87
N GLY A 216 -23.92 -14.12 5.95
CA GLY A 216 -24.53 -15.07 5.01
C GLY A 216 -25.27 -14.41 3.85
N GLU A 217 -25.11 -13.12 3.65
CA GLU A 217 -25.67 -12.41 2.51
C GLU A 217 -25.06 -12.88 1.19
N VAL A 218 -23.76 -13.28 1.23
CA VAL A 218 -23.08 -13.91 0.12
C VAL A 218 -22.37 -15.20 0.58
N GLN A 219 -22.18 -16.13 -0.34
CA GLN A 219 -21.46 -17.38 -0.11
C GLN A 219 -19.99 -17.27 -0.54
N TYR A 220 -19.70 -16.41 -1.51
CA TYR A 220 -18.39 -16.24 -2.14
C TYR A 220 -18.07 -14.77 -2.31
N ALA A 221 -16.79 -14.41 -2.20
CA ALA A 221 -16.36 -13.05 -2.42
C ALA A 221 -14.97 -13.00 -3.07
N ILE A 222 -14.72 -11.97 -3.85
CA ILE A 222 -13.39 -11.44 -4.11
C ILE A 222 -13.08 -10.51 -2.95
N ALA A 223 -11.97 -10.70 -2.23
CA ALA A 223 -11.67 -9.96 -1.01
C ALA A 223 -10.18 -9.67 -0.87
N TRP A 224 -9.83 -8.66 -0.10
CA TRP A 224 -8.44 -8.43 0.29
C TRP A 224 -8.02 -9.39 1.41
N SER A 225 -6.88 -10.05 1.24
CA SER A 225 -6.42 -11.15 2.08
C SER A 225 -6.41 -10.82 3.57
N GLY A 226 -5.79 -9.72 3.99
CA GLY A 226 -5.71 -9.33 5.40
C GLY A 226 -7.05 -9.00 6.06
N ARG A 227 -8.16 -9.12 5.33
CA ARG A 227 -9.52 -8.91 5.87
C ARG A 227 -10.26 -10.23 6.10
N VAL A 228 -9.78 -11.32 5.55
CA VAL A 228 -10.48 -12.62 5.58
C VAL A 228 -9.66 -13.76 6.19
N VAL A 229 -8.32 -13.68 6.13
CA VAL A 229 -7.47 -14.82 6.52
C VAL A 229 -7.49 -15.16 8.01
N GLU A 230 -7.85 -14.20 8.87
CA GLU A 230 -7.97 -14.41 10.33
C GLU A 230 -9.41 -14.69 10.77
N GLU A 231 -10.40 -14.66 9.85
CA GLU A 231 -11.80 -14.88 10.20
C GLU A 231 -12.09 -16.38 10.33
N PRO A 232 -12.51 -16.87 11.52
CA PRO A 232 -12.58 -18.30 11.82
C PRO A 232 -13.64 -19.04 10.98
N ASP A 233 -14.70 -18.36 10.54
CA ASP A 233 -15.81 -18.95 9.77
C ASP A 233 -15.62 -18.83 8.26
N LEU A 234 -14.53 -18.21 7.82
CA LEU A 234 -14.22 -18.03 6.41
C LEU A 234 -13.10 -18.96 5.97
N ALA A 235 -13.15 -19.34 4.70
CA ALA A 235 -12.09 -20.02 3.98
C ALA A 235 -11.65 -19.14 2.82
N TYR A 236 -10.45 -19.36 2.32
CA TYR A 236 -9.85 -18.55 1.26
C TYR A 236 -8.83 -19.36 0.46
N SER A 237 -8.46 -18.83 -0.70
CA SER A 237 -7.38 -19.38 -1.53
C SER A 237 -6.58 -18.27 -2.19
N PHE A 238 -5.26 -18.38 -2.15
CA PHE A 238 -4.35 -17.52 -2.91
C PHE A 238 -4.15 -17.97 -4.36
N SER A 239 -4.68 -19.13 -4.74
CA SER A 239 -4.54 -19.69 -6.10
C SER A 239 -5.09 -18.74 -7.16
N GLY A 240 -4.22 -18.29 -8.07
CA GLY A 240 -4.55 -17.28 -9.08
C GLY A 240 -4.86 -15.90 -8.49
N GLY A 241 -4.56 -15.67 -7.22
CA GLY A 241 -4.73 -14.39 -6.57
C GLY A 241 -3.82 -13.31 -7.16
N MET A 242 -4.16 -12.06 -6.90
CA MET A 242 -3.38 -10.90 -7.32
C MET A 242 -2.61 -10.36 -6.12
N ALA A 243 -1.29 -10.38 -6.19
CA ALA A 243 -0.45 -9.63 -5.26
C ALA A 243 -0.32 -8.17 -5.74
N ASP A 244 -0.48 -7.24 -4.83
CA ASP A 244 -0.26 -5.81 -5.07
C ASP A 244 0.53 -5.20 -3.92
N LEU A 245 1.08 -4.00 -4.14
CA LEU A 245 1.89 -3.29 -3.17
C LEU A 245 1.29 -1.92 -2.84
N SER A 246 1.33 -1.58 -1.55
CA SER A 246 1.28 -0.19 -1.12
C SER A 246 2.69 0.39 -1.08
N PHE A 247 2.82 1.60 -1.59
CA PHE A 247 4.07 2.36 -1.63
C PHE A 247 4.00 3.56 -0.70
N ILE A 248 5.06 3.81 0.05
CA ILE A 248 5.28 5.09 0.69
C ILE A 248 6.12 5.94 -0.26
N CYS A 249 5.60 7.12 -0.61
CA CYS A 249 6.19 8.04 -1.57
C CYS A 249 6.55 9.35 -0.89
N THR A 250 7.75 9.85 -1.11
CA THR A 250 8.16 11.19 -0.65
C THR A 250 7.47 12.25 -1.50
N VAL A 251 6.83 13.21 -0.85
CA VAL A 251 6.06 14.27 -1.53
C VAL A 251 7.01 15.27 -2.22
N LYS A 252 6.63 15.68 -3.44
CA LYS A 252 7.34 16.72 -4.18
C LYS A 252 7.39 18.03 -3.39
N GLY A 253 8.61 18.57 -3.20
CA GLY A 253 8.82 19.81 -2.46
C GLY A 253 8.80 19.64 -0.93
N ALA A 254 8.79 18.42 -0.39
CA ALA A 254 9.00 18.21 1.04
C ALA A 254 10.34 18.82 1.49
N PRO A 255 10.42 19.44 2.67
CA PRO A 255 11.67 20.01 3.18
C PRO A 255 12.81 19.00 3.20
N LYS A 256 14.05 19.44 2.88
CA LYS A 256 15.21 18.54 2.80
C LYS A 256 15.44 17.72 4.07
N ALA A 257 15.26 18.33 5.25
CA ALA A 257 15.39 17.61 6.52
C ALA A 257 14.36 16.47 6.67
N GLU A 258 13.15 16.67 6.13
CA GLU A 258 12.11 15.61 6.11
C GLU A 258 12.43 14.54 5.08
N GLN A 259 12.98 14.89 3.91
CA GLN A 259 13.43 13.89 2.92
C GLN A 259 14.55 13.01 3.48
N GLU A 260 15.52 13.60 4.19
CA GLU A 260 16.58 12.86 4.87
C GLU A 260 16.03 11.95 5.99
N ALA A 261 15.02 12.41 6.73
CA ALA A 261 14.31 11.60 7.72
C ALA A 261 13.51 10.46 7.07
N MET A 262 12.90 10.69 5.91
CA MET A 262 12.23 9.65 5.12
C MET A 262 13.18 8.54 4.70
N ASN A 263 14.41 8.85 4.27
CA ASN A 263 15.40 7.81 3.94
C ASN A 263 15.67 6.87 5.13
N LYS A 264 15.74 7.43 6.35
CA LYS A 264 15.89 6.62 7.58
C LYS A 264 14.64 5.77 7.86
N LEU A 265 13.45 6.32 7.64
CA LEU A 265 12.20 5.57 7.80
C LEU A 265 12.12 4.42 6.78
N TYR A 266 12.48 4.66 5.52
CA TYR A 266 12.55 3.62 4.48
C TYR A 266 13.52 2.49 4.86
N TYR A 267 14.67 2.83 5.48
CA TYR A 267 15.56 1.82 6.02
C TYR A 267 14.85 0.96 7.08
N GLU A 268 14.17 1.58 8.06
CA GLU A 268 13.43 0.82 9.08
C GLU A 268 12.31 -0.05 8.47
N MET A 269 11.69 0.40 7.39
CA MET A 269 10.70 -0.38 6.64
C MET A 269 11.31 -1.58 5.90
N SER A 270 12.61 -1.56 5.60
CA SER A 270 13.31 -2.67 4.96
C SER A 270 13.74 -3.77 5.94
N VAL A 271 13.80 -3.48 7.25
CA VAL A 271 14.29 -4.40 8.29
C VAL A 271 13.29 -5.54 8.53
N PRO A 272 13.68 -6.81 8.34
CA PRO A 272 12.76 -7.97 8.43
C PRO A 272 12.04 -8.07 9.78
N GLU A 273 12.73 -7.80 10.90
CA GLU A 273 12.15 -7.85 12.24
C GLU A 273 11.07 -6.80 12.46
N ASN A 274 11.22 -5.63 11.82
CA ASN A 274 10.23 -4.57 11.84
C ASN A 274 9.00 -4.95 11.00
N GLN A 275 9.24 -5.57 9.84
CA GLN A 275 8.17 -6.11 8.99
C GLN A 275 7.39 -7.22 9.69
N ALA A 276 8.07 -8.09 10.46
CA ALA A 276 7.40 -9.14 11.24
C ALA A 276 6.47 -8.55 12.32
N LYS A 277 6.88 -7.46 12.99
CA LYS A 277 6.03 -6.74 13.94
C LYS A 277 4.80 -6.14 13.25
N ALA A 278 4.98 -5.51 12.08
CA ALA A 278 3.87 -4.96 11.28
C ALA A 278 2.90 -6.07 10.84
N ALA A 279 3.40 -7.21 10.40
CA ALA A 279 2.62 -8.39 10.02
C ALA A 279 1.84 -9.01 11.18
N GLY A 280 2.27 -8.77 12.43
CA GLY A 280 1.54 -9.16 13.64
C GLY A 280 0.26 -8.33 13.89
N VAL A 281 0.11 -7.16 13.27
CA VAL A 281 -1.07 -6.29 13.40
C VAL A 281 -2.12 -6.60 12.34
N ILE A 282 -1.67 -6.85 11.11
CA ILE A 282 -2.52 -7.23 9.97
C ILE A 282 -1.74 -8.25 9.13
N ALA A 283 -2.43 -9.26 8.60
CA ALA A 283 -1.82 -10.31 7.78
C ALA A 283 -1.40 -9.81 6.39
N TYR A 284 -0.62 -8.74 6.36
CA TYR A 284 0.10 -8.20 5.22
C TYR A 284 1.60 -8.31 5.49
N THR A 285 2.41 -8.32 4.46
CA THR A 285 3.85 -8.57 4.61
C THR A 285 4.69 -7.45 4.00
N GLY A 286 5.85 -7.23 4.59
CA GLY A 286 6.87 -6.37 4.03
C GLY A 286 7.61 -7.01 2.85
N PRO A 287 8.52 -6.26 2.21
CA PRO A 287 9.20 -6.66 0.99
C PRO A 287 10.45 -7.53 1.21
N SER A 288 10.75 -7.98 2.42
CA SER A 288 11.98 -8.75 2.66
C SER A 288 11.83 -10.23 2.30
N PRO A 289 12.76 -10.81 1.51
CA PRO A 289 12.81 -12.25 1.28
C PRO A 289 13.20 -13.05 2.55
N ALA A 290 13.71 -12.37 3.59
CA ALA A 290 14.09 -12.98 4.87
C ALA A 290 12.97 -12.95 5.92
N LEU A 291 11.73 -12.60 5.52
CA LEU A 291 10.63 -12.42 6.46
C LEU A 291 10.01 -13.74 6.95
N ASP A 292 9.87 -14.75 6.09
CA ASP A 292 9.17 -16.00 6.40
C ASP A 292 9.65 -16.69 7.72
N PRO A 293 10.95 -16.81 8.02
CA PRO A 293 11.41 -17.41 9.26
C PRO A 293 11.02 -16.66 10.54
N LEU A 294 10.67 -15.36 10.40
CA LEU A 294 10.28 -14.48 11.52
C LEU A 294 8.78 -14.48 11.78
N LEU A 295 8.00 -15.06 10.87
CA LEU A 295 6.55 -15.16 11.00
C LEU A 295 6.13 -16.42 11.76
N PRO A 296 4.97 -16.41 12.46
CA PRO A 296 4.44 -17.61 13.11
C PRO A 296 4.24 -18.74 12.09
N LYS A 297 4.87 -19.89 12.35
CA LYS A 297 4.87 -21.03 11.41
C LYS A 297 3.46 -21.57 11.10
N ASP A 298 2.61 -21.59 12.10
CA ASP A 298 1.20 -22.00 12.00
C ASP A 298 0.33 -21.01 11.19
N LYS A 299 0.82 -19.78 10.99
CA LYS A 299 0.13 -18.70 10.26
C LYS A 299 0.72 -18.39 8.89
N LEU A 300 1.80 -19.05 8.46
CA LEU A 300 2.46 -18.76 7.18
C LEU A 300 1.49 -18.77 6.00
N GLY A 301 0.51 -19.67 5.99
CA GLY A 301 -0.54 -19.71 4.96
C GLY A 301 -1.45 -18.47 4.87
N MET A 302 -1.37 -17.55 5.83
CA MET A 302 -2.15 -16.31 5.83
C MET A 302 -1.44 -15.16 5.09
N PHE A 303 -0.13 -15.25 4.88
CA PHE A 303 0.68 -14.13 4.41
C PHE A 303 0.88 -14.13 2.90
N PRO A 304 0.70 -12.97 2.22
CA PRO A 304 0.79 -12.86 0.77
C PRO A 304 2.13 -13.29 0.17
N THR A 305 3.24 -12.99 0.85
CA THR A 305 4.60 -13.26 0.35
C THR A 305 5.19 -14.57 0.84
N ALA A 306 4.50 -15.31 1.73
CA ALA A 306 4.92 -16.67 2.08
C ALA A 306 5.10 -17.48 0.79
N LYS A 307 6.19 -18.23 0.68
CA LYS A 307 6.60 -18.86 -0.58
C LYS A 307 5.47 -19.62 -1.28
N ALA A 308 4.71 -20.41 -0.55
CA ALA A 308 3.59 -21.20 -1.10
C ALA A 308 2.49 -20.32 -1.71
N ASN A 309 2.23 -19.15 -1.12
CA ASN A 309 1.22 -18.22 -1.62
C ASN A 309 1.78 -17.37 -2.76
N LYS A 310 3.03 -16.87 -2.64
CA LYS A 310 3.67 -16.04 -3.66
C LYS A 310 3.77 -16.78 -5.00
N ASP A 311 4.11 -18.06 -4.97
CA ASP A 311 4.33 -18.88 -6.18
C ASP A 311 3.05 -19.13 -7.00
N VAL A 312 1.86 -18.94 -6.42
CA VAL A 312 0.56 -19.19 -7.08
C VAL A 312 -0.21 -17.91 -7.42
N GLN A 313 0.41 -16.77 -7.25
CA GLN A 313 -0.17 -15.46 -7.51
C GLN A 313 0.51 -14.77 -8.69
N TRP A 314 -0.16 -13.79 -9.26
CA TRP A 314 0.39 -12.85 -10.22
C TRP A 314 0.48 -11.45 -9.59
N VAL A 315 1.32 -10.59 -10.13
CA VAL A 315 1.54 -9.23 -9.61
C VAL A 315 0.79 -8.23 -10.47
N GLN A 316 0.14 -7.26 -9.83
CA GLN A 316 -0.61 -6.18 -10.49
C GLN A 316 0.32 -5.36 -11.40
N ASN A 317 -0.11 -5.14 -12.64
CA ASN A 317 0.61 -4.27 -13.59
C ASN A 317 0.13 -2.82 -13.47
N ALA A 318 0.77 -2.08 -12.58
CA ALA A 318 0.45 -0.69 -12.29
C ALA A 318 0.63 0.25 -13.49
N GLU A 319 1.62 -0.03 -14.36
CA GLU A 319 1.88 0.79 -15.57
C GLU A 319 0.72 0.65 -16.56
N TRP A 320 0.27 -0.59 -16.81
CA TRP A 320 -0.90 -0.82 -17.66
C TRP A 320 -2.15 -0.08 -17.13
N TRP A 321 -2.39 -0.15 -15.82
CA TRP A 321 -3.52 0.54 -15.20
C TRP A 321 -3.40 2.06 -15.26
N ALA A 322 -2.20 2.59 -15.16
CA ALA A 322 -1.97 4.03 -15.29
C ALA A 322 -2.23 4.55 -16.72
N GLU A 323 -2.10 3.68 -17.73
CA GLU A 323 -2.34 4.02 -19.14
C GLU A 323 -3.77 3.74 -19.59
N ASN A 324 -4.36 2.65 -19.11
CA ASN A 324 -5.63 2.13 -19.60
C ASN A 324 -6.77 2.27 -18.58
N GLY A 325 -6.45 2.67 -17.33
CA GLY A 325 -7.41 2.67 -16.23
C GLY A 325 -8.62 3.57 -16.45
N GLU A 326 -8.47 4.72 -17.10
CA GLU A 326 -9.61 5.61 -17.43
C GLU A 326 -10.61 4.92 -18.36
N SER A 327 -10.12 4.33 -19.44
CA SER A 327 -10.95 3.57 -20.38
C SER A 327 -11.58 2.34 -19.72
N ALA A 328 -10.82 1.60 -18.92
CA ALA A 328 -11.33 0.43 -18.19
C ALA A 328 -12.40 0.82 -17.15
N ASN A 329 -12.21 1.93 -16.42
CA ASN A 329 -13.20 2.45 -15.49
C ASN A 329 -14.50 2.88 -16.20
N LYS A 330 -14.41 3.55 -17.37
CA LYS A 330 -15.59 3.90 -18.15
C LYS A 330 -16.40 2.66 -18.52
N LYS A 331 -15.76 1.62 -19.06
CA LYS A 331 -16.41 0.34 -19.39
C LYS A 331 -16.97 -0.36 -18.14
N TRP A 332 -16.32 -0.23 -17.00
CA TRP A 332 -16.81 -0.75 -15.72
C TRP A 332 -18.09 -0.05 -15.27
N GLU A 333 -18.19 1.27 -15.38
CA GLU A 333 -19.41 2.01 -15.08
C GLU A 333 -20.57 1.58 -16.00
N GLU A 334 -20.31 1.39 -17.30
CA GLU A 334 -21.30 0.85 -18.25
C GLU A 334 -21.75 -0.57 -17.88
N PHE A 335 -20.80 -1.44 -17.48
CA PHE A 335 -21.10 -2.80 -16.99
C PHE A 335 -22.03 -2.77 -15.78
N LYS A 336 -21.79 -1.89 -14.81
CA LYS A 336 -22.63 -1.79 -13.61
C LYS A 336 -24.11 -1.48 -13.91
N LEU A 337 -24.39 -0.77 -14.98
CA LEU A 337 -25.76 -0.48 -15.41
C LEU A 337 -26.50 -1.73 -15.93
N SER A 338 -25.79 -2.82 -16.18
CA SER A 338 -26.34 -4.09 -16.68
C SER A 338 -26.53 -5.17 -15.58
N LEU A 339 -26.12 -4.86 -14.33
CA LEU A 339 -26.33 -5.71 -13.18
C LEU A 339 -27.73 -5.49 -12.60
#